data_1abfdcb6d5a4787ceab3d2e95321d2ed
#
_entry.id   1abfdcb6d5a4787ceab3d2e95321d2ed
#
_cell.length_a   1.000
_cell.length_b   1.000
_cell.length_c   1.000
_cell.angle_alpha   90.00
_cell.angle_beta   90.00
_cell.angle_gamma   90.00
#
_symmetry.space_group_name_H-M   'P 1'
#
loop_
_entity.id
_entity.type
_entity.pdbx_description
1 polymer ?
#
loop_
_entity_poly.entity_id
_entity_poly.type
_entity_poly.pdbx_seq_one_letter_code
_entity_poly.pdbx_strand_id
1 'polypeptide(L)' 'GKDYGICIRDQEGSMAMAPGVTTQRRRINALLRRLMRGGVSPTALGDVLEDWLAE' A
#
# COMPACT_ATOMS: atom_id res chain seq x y z
N GLY A 1 4.86 18.69 -5.88
CA GLY A 1 4.97 17.99 -4.64
C GLY A 1 5.47 16.58 -4.82
N LYS A 2 5.88 15.98 -3.72
CA LYS A 2 6.35 14.61 -3.73
C LYS A 2 5.22 13.68 -3.33
N ASP A 3 5.02 12.66 -4.14
CA ASP A 3 4.04 11.63 -3.86
C ASP A 3 4.73 10.42 -3.25
N TYR A 4 4.04 9.74 -2.35
CA TYR A 4 4.50 8.48 -1.80
C TYR A 4 3.72 7.35 -2.44
N GLY A 5 4.43 6.28 -2.74
CA GLY A 5 3.82 5.08 -3.28
C GLY A 5 4.17 3.87 -2.44
N ILE A 6 3.61 2.73 -2.82
CA ILE A 6 3.83 1.48 -2.12
C ILE A 6 4.21 0.39 -3.11
N CYS A 7 5.11 -0.48 -2.68
CA CYS A 7 5.47 -1.67 -3.43
C CYS A 7 5.43 -2.87 -2.47
N ILE A 8 4.70 -3.90 -2.88
CA ILE A 8 4.61 -5.14 -2.12
C ILE A 8 5.15 -6.29 -2.97
N ARG A 9 5.95 -7.13 -2.34
CA ARG A 9 6.47 -8.33 -2.98
C ARG A 9 6.28 -9.52 -2.05
N ASP A 10 5.85 -10.65 -2.61
CA ASP A 10 5.74 -11.88 -1.83
C ASP A 10 6.93 -12.82 -2.10
N GLN A 11 6.93 -13.95 -1.41
CA GLN A 11 8.02 -14.93 -1.53
C GLN A 11 8.00 -15.67 -2.86
N GLU A 12 6.88 -15.67 -3.54
CA GLU A 12 6.75 -16.34 -4.83
C GLU A 12 7.19 -15.48 -6.00
N GLY A 13 7.56 -14.23 -5.73
CA GLY A 13 8.01 -13.32 -6.76
C GLY A 13 6.94 -12.42 -7.32
N SER A 14 5.72 -12.54 -6.86
CA SER A 14 4.65 -11.63 -7.26
C SER A 14 4.89 -10.26 -6.67
N MET A 15 4.57 -9.22 -7.42
CA MET A 15 4.81 -7.85 -7.00
C MET A 15 3.65 -6.96 -7.43
N ALA A 16 3.30 -6.02 -6.56
CA ALA A 16 2.30 -5.01 -6.87
C ALA A 16 2.84 -3.64 -6.47
N MET A 17 2.57 -2.65 -7.30
CA MET A 17 3.00 -1.28 -7.05
C MET A 17 1.82 -0.33 -7.14
N ALA A 18 1.79 0.66 -6.25
CA ALA A 18 0.78 1.70 -6.26
C ALA A 18 1.49 3.04 -6.10
N PRO A 19 1.83 3.71 -7.19
CA PRO A 19 2.47 5.03 -7.12
C PRO A 19 1.43 6.11 -6.82
N GLY A 20 1.88 7.21 -6.22
CA GLY A 20 1.04 8.38 -6.03
C GLY A 20 -0.14 8.17 -5.10
N VAL A 21 0.02 7.36 -4.05
CA VAL A 21 -1.06 7.05 -3.12
C VAL A 21 -1.44 8.28 -2.29
N THR A 22 -0.43 8.98 -1.77
CA THR A 22 -0.66 10.15 -0.92
C THR A 22 0.57 11.04 -0.94
N THR A 23 0.37 12.31 -0.65
CA THR A 23 1.48 13.26 -0.49
C THR A 23 1.90 13.41 0.96
N GLN A 24 1.18 12.78 1.89
CA GLN A 24 1.43 12.92 3.32
C GLN A 24 2.20 11.73 3.87
N ARG A 25 3.41 12.00 4.36
CA ARG A 25 4.28 10.96 4.91
C ARG A 25 3.61 10.19 6.06
N ARG A 26 2.86 10.91 6.90
CA ARG A 26 2.19 10.30 8.04
C ARG A 26 1.16 9.26 7.59
N ARG A 27 0.44 9.57 6.52
CA ARG A 27 -0.58 8.67 6.01
C ARG A 27 0.02 7.44 5.35
N ILE A 28 1.11 7.60 4.61
CA ILE A 28 1.74 6.45 3.97
C ILE A 28 2.33 5.50 5.02
N ASN A 29 2.87 6.02 6.10
CA ASN A 29 3.39 5.19 7.18
C ASN A 29 2.27 4.42 7.87
N ALA A 30 1.11 5.04 8.07
CA ALA A 30 -0.04 4.37 8.65
C ALA A 30 -0.53 3.24 7.75
N LEU A 31 -0.55 3.47 6.44
CA LEU A 31 -0.94 2.45 5.48
C LEU A 31 0.03 1.28 5.48
N LEU A 32 1.32 1.57 5.53
CA LEU A 32 2.33 0.51 5.58
C LEU A 32 2.16 -0.38 6.81
N ARG A 33 1.88 0.22 7.97
CA ARG A 33 1.64 -0.54 9.20
C ARG A 33 0.43 -1.45 9.04
N ARG A 34 -0.64 -0.92 8.42
CA ARG A 34 -1.85 -1.69 8.20
C ARG A 34 -1.60 -2.89 7.29
N LEU A 35 -0.82 -2.69 6.23
CA LEU A 35 -0.49 -3.76 5.30
C LEU A 35 0.38 -4.83 5.97
N MET A 36 1.34 -4.42 6.76
CA MET A 36 2.22 -5.36 7.45
C MET A 36 1.47 -6.17 8.49
N ARG A 37 0.57 -5.52 9.23
CA ARG A 37 -0.23 -6.18 10.26
C ARG A 37 -1.19 -7.20 9.67
N GLY A 38 -1.77 -6.88 8.53
CA GLY A 38 -2.74 -7.75 7.88
C GLY A 38 -2.14 -8.83 7.00
N GLY A 39 -0.81 -8.81 6.79
CA GLY A 39 -0.19 -9.77 5.89
C GLY A 39 -0.73 -9.71 4.48
N VAL A 40 -0.94 -8.51 3.98
CA VAL A 40 -1.60 -8.29 2.68
C VAL A 40 -0.70 -8.77 1.55
N SER A 41 -1.26 -9.61 0.67
CA SER A 41 -0.54 -10.08 -0.51
C SER A 41 -0.62 -9.04 -1.63
N PRO A 42 0.26 -9.11 -2.64
CA PRO A 42 0.19 -8.20 -3.78
C PRO A 42 -1.16 -8.22 -4.49
N THR A 43 -1.80 -9.39 -4.55
CA THR A 43 -3.10 -9.53 -5.20
C THR A 43 -4.19 -8.72 -4.49
N ALA A 44 -4.11 -8.62 -3.17
CA ALA A 44 -5.12 -7.94 -2.37
C ALA A 44 -4.85 -6.45 -2.19
N LEU A 45 -3.69 -5.95 -2.66
CA LEU A 45 -3.31 -4.56 -2.44
C LEU A 45 -4.35 -3.58 -2.99
N GLY A 46 -4.87 -3.85 -4.17
CA GLY A 46 -5.85 -2.96 -4.79
C GLY A 46 -7.09 -2.79 -3.94
N ASP A 47 -7.60 -3.90 -3.41
CA ASP A 47 -8.81 -3.85 -2.56
C ASP A 47 -8.55 -3.08 -1.27
N VAL A 48 -7.40 -3.30 -0.66
CA VAL A 48 -7.04 -2.59 0.58
C VAL A 48 -6.92 -1.10 0.32
N LEU A 49 -6.30 -0.72 -0.79
CA LEU A 49 -6.14 0.68 -1.15
C LEU A 49 -7.49 1.35 -1.42
N GLU A 50 -8.41 0.68 -2.08
CA GLU A 50 -9.74 1.22 -2.32
C GLU A 50 -10.45 1.54 -1.00
N ASP A 51 -10.40 0.61 -0.05
CA ASP A 51 -11.00 0.82 1.26
C ASP A 51 -10.31 1.98 1.99
N TRP A 52 -8.99 2.00 1.94
CA TRP A 52 -8.21 3.02 2.64
C TRP A 52 -8.47 4.41 2.08
N LEU A 53 -8.56 4.54 0.76
CA LEU A 53 -8.80 5.83 0.13
C LEU A 53 -10.24 6.32 0.35
N ALA A 54 -11.15 5.41 0.64
CA ALA A 54 -12.54 5.76 0.90
C ALA A 54 -12.79 6.20 2.34
N GLU A 55 -11.81 6.06 3.21
CA GLU A 55 -11.94 6.45 4.62
C GLU A 55 -12.05 7.94 4.82
#